data_1228a274d496d0be7bf56ad926a4d0d6
#
_entry.id   1228a274d496d0be7bf56ad926a4d0d6
#
_cell.length_a   1.000
_cell.length_b   1.000
_cell.length_c   1.000
_cell.angle_alpha   90.00
_cell.angle_beta   90.00
_cell.angle_gamma   90.00
#
_symmetry.space_group_name_H-M   'P 1'
#
loop_
_entity.id
_entity.type
_entity.pdbx_description
1 polymer ?
#
loop_
_entity_poly.entity_id
_entity_poly.type
_entity_poly.pdbx_seq_one_letter_code
_entity_poly.pdbx_strand_id
1 'polypeptide(L)'
;IGGNAYTVINNVTALQAMSSGLSGKYALGSDIDAGATSTWNSGAGFAPVGTYVYLNPAASFTGAFDGLGHTISYLYINRPSTNYVGLFGGTSGSAIIRNVGLVYGNITGNSSSMISSVGGLVGYNEGGISNSYSTGMVTGYFSVGGLVGENHGTIENSYSGGTVIGTIGTGDVVGGLVGINEVAGSISNSYSTSTVNGTDYVGGLVGMNFGTITTNSYSTGDVTGAYAVGGLVGDNYASIINSFSTGTVTSSGGYVGGLVGKNELAGTISNSYSTSTVNGTDEVGGLVGINYGAITANSFSAGVVTGTGYDVGGLAGYNDGIISNSYN
;
A
#
# COMPACT_ATOMS: atom_id res chain seq x y z
N ILE A 1 -22.88 -2.85 -18.56
CA ILE A 1 -22.41 -1.68 -17.83
C ILE A 1 -21.87 -0.68 -18.85
N GLY A 2 -22.41 0.54 -18.91
CA GLY A 2 -21.96 1.55 -19.89
C GLY A 2 -22.06 1.10 -21.35
N GLY A 3 -23.05 0.28 -21.71
CA GLY A 3 -23.22 -0.25 -23.08
C GLY A 3 -22.32 -1.44 -23.43
N ASN A 4 -21.45 -1.90 -22.52
CA ASN A 4 -20.59 -3.08 -22.72
C ASN A 4 -21.20 -4.33 -22.10
N ALA A 5 -20.99 -5.49 -22.73
CA ALA A 5 -21.31 -6.79 -22.16
C ALA A 5 -20.22 -7.20 -21.15
N TYR A 6 -20.65 -7.76 -20.03
CA TYR A 6 -19.78 -8.30 -18.97
C TYR A 6 -20.16 -9.76 -18.70
N THR A 7 -19.15 -10.58 -18.42
CA THR A 7 -19.36 -11.92 -17.87
C THR A 7 -19.65 -11.78 -16.39
N VAL A 8 -20.78 -12.32 -15.93
CA VAL A 8 -21.19 -12.23 -14.51
C VAL A 8 -20.53 -13.34 -13.71
N ILE A 9 -19.92 -12.95 -12.59
CA ILE A 9 -19.23 -13.84 -11.64
C ILE A 9 -20.07 -13.94 -10.37
N ASN A 10 -20.57 -15.14 -10.08
CA ASN A 10 -21.44 -15.39 -8.93
C ASN A 10 -20.85 -16.36 -7.88
N ASN A 11 -19.66 -16.87 -8.10
CA ASN A 11 -19.00 -17.78 -7.17
C ASN A 11 -17.48 -17.80 -7.37
N VAL A 12 -16.78 -18.36 -6.40
CA VAL A 12 -15.31 -18.38 -6.39
C VAL A 12 -14.69 -19.22 -7.50
N THR A 13 -15.38 -20.25 -8.00
CA THR A 13 -14.91 -21.06 -9.14
C THR A 13 -14.92 -20.23 -10.43
N ALA A 14 -15.98 -19.47 -10.67
CA ALA A 14 -16.05 -18.55 -11.80
C ALA A 14 -15.04 -17.41 -11.67
N LEU A 15 -14.78 -16.94 -10.42
CA LEU A 15 -13.72 -15.97 -10.14
C LEU A 15 -12.33 -16.50 -10.55
N GLN A 16 -12.00 -17.75 -10.17
CA GLN A 16 -10.73 -18.39 -10.57
C GLN A 16 -10.64 -18.58 -12.09
N ALA A 17 -11.77 -18.86 -12.77
CA ALA A 17 -11.80 -19.07 -14.21
C ALA A 17 -11.47 -17.82 -15.04
N MET A 18 -11.46 -16.63 -14.43
CA MET A 18 -10.99 -15.40 -15.08
C MET A 18 -9.54 -15.50 -15.58
N SER A 19 -8.73 -16.38 -14.99
CA SER A 19 -7.35 -16.66 -15.43
C SER A 19 -7.25 -17.16 -16.88
N SER A 20 -8.32 -17.69 -17.45
CA SER A 20 -8.39 -18.13 -18.86
C SER A 20 -8.82 -17.03 -19.84
N GLY A 21 -9.18 -15.84 -19.33
CA GLY A 21 -9.69 -14.73 -20.15
C GLY A 21 -9.21 -13.37 -19.66
N LEU A 22 -7.89 -13.13 -19.63
CA LEU A 22 -7.28 -11.97 -19.01
C LEU A 22 -7.69 -10.61 -19.63
N SER A 23 -8.22 -10.60 -20.84
CA SER A 23 -8.75 -9.40 -21.52
C SER A 23 -10.27 -9.23 -21.37
N GLY A 24 -10.93 -10.12 -20.62
CA GLY A 24 -12.38 -10.12 -20.45
C GLY A 24 -12.89 -8.96 -19.61
N LYS A 25 -14.18 -8.68 -19.75
CA LYS A 25 -14.92 -7.77 -18.88
C LYS A 25 -15.78 -8.60 -17.94
N TYR A 26 -15.56 -8.44 -16.64
CA TYR A 26 -16.19 -9.23 -15.59
C TYR A 26 -16.89 -8.34 -14.58
N ALA A 27 -18.04 -8.79 -14.08
CA ALA A 27 -18.74 -8.09 -13.02
C ALA A 27 -19.21 -9.09 -11.94
N LEU A 28 -19.15 -8.72 -10.68
CA LEU A 28 -19.78 -9.51 -9.62
C LEU A 28 -21.30 -9.38 -9.71
N GLY A 29 -22.00 -10.51 -9.65
CA GLY A 29 -23.46 -10.56 -9.61
C GLY A 29 -24.02 -10.70 -8.19
N SER A 30 -23.15 -11.01 -7.24
CA SER A 30 -23.46 -11.15 -5.80
C SER A 30 -22.18 -11.13 -4.99
N ASP A 31 -22.32 -11.02 -3.66
CA ASP A 31 -21.20 -11.29 -2.75
C ASP A 31 -20.71 -12.73 -2.90
N ILE A 32 -19.39 -12.92 -2.78
CA ILE A 32 -18.73 -14.23 -2.93
C ILE A 32 -18.06 -14.63 -1.63
N ASP A 33 -18.46 -15.77 -1.06
CA ASP A 33 -17.67 -16.45 -0.04
C ASP A 33 -16.57 -17.29 -0.72
N ALA A 34 -15.31 -16.90 -0.51
CA ALA A 34 -14.14 -17.57 -1.04
C ALA A 34 -13.42 -18.47 0.00
N GLY A 35 -14.03 -18.75 1.15
CA GLY A 35 -13.44 -19.54 2.23
C GLY A 35 -12.99 -20.95 1.80
N ALA A 36 -13.67 -21.56 0.82
CA ALA A 36 -13.28 -22.83 0.23
C ALA A 36 -11.86 -22.81 -0.39
N THR A 37 -11.33 -21.64 -0.75
CA THR A 37 -9.99 -21.52 -1.34
C THR A 37 -8.87 -21.99 -0.40
N SER A 38 -9.11 -22.03 0.91
CA SER A 38 -8.12 -22.50 1.90
C SER A 38 -7.63 -23.94 1.68
N THR A 39 -8.44 -24.75 0.99
CA THR A 39 -8.09 -26.16 0.67
C THR A 39 -7.67 -26.35 -0.79
N TRP A 40 -7.72 -25.30 -1.63
CA TRP A 40 -7.38 -25.40 -3.04
C TRP A 40 -5.88 -25.54 -3.27
N ASN A 41 -5.54 -26.18 -4.41
CA ASN A 41 -4.14 -26.29 -4.85
C ASN A 41 -3.21 -26.85 -3.75
N SER A 42 -3.66 -27.89 -3.05
CA SER A 42 -2.94 -28.52 -1.93
C SER A 42 -2.57 -27.54 -0.81
N GLY A 43 -3.47 -26.60 -0.50
CA GLY A 43 -3.29 -25.57 0.52
C GLY A 43 -2.59 -24.30 0.05
N ALA A 44 -2.23 -24.19 -1.24
CA ALA A 44 -1.68 -22.94 -1.80
C ALA A 44 -2.78 -21.88 -2.07
N GLY A 45 -4.02 -22.25 -1.95
CA GLY A 45 -5.14 -21.34 -2.07
C GLY A 45 -5.48 -20.96 -3.51
N PHE A 46 -6.17 -19.83 -3.64
CA PHE A 46 -6.54 -19.24 -4.92
C PHE A 46 -5.28 -18.93 -5.76
N ALA A 47 -5.34 -19.14 -7.06
CA ALA A 47 -4.26 -18.73 -7.96
C ALA A 47 -4.53 -17.30 -8.46
N PRO A 48 -3.61 -16.34 -8.27
CA PRO A 48 -3.76 -14.97 -8.75
C PRO A 48 -4.18 -14.90 -10.21
N VAL A 49 -5.10 -14.00 -10.54
CA VAL A 49 -5.53 -13.76 -11.91
C VAL A 49 -4.48 -12.94 -12.63
N GLY A 50 -3.87 -13.49 -13.70
CA GLY A 50 -2.74 -12.85 -14.37
C GLY A 50 -1.49 -12.78 -13.51
N THR A 51 -0.41 -12.35 -14.11
CA THR A 51 0.89 -12.09 -13.44
C THR A 51 1.64 -11.03 -14.23
N TYR A 52 2.57 -10.32 -13.59
CA TYR A 52 3.47 -9.45 -14.33
C TYR A 52 4.64 -10.25 -14.91
N VAL A 53 4.91 -10.05 -16.17
CA VAL A 53 6.09 -10.60 -16.88
C VAL A 53 6.69 -9.47 -17.72
N TYR A 54 7.92 -9.11 -17.43
CA TYR A 54 8.63 -8.06 -18.18
C TYR A 54 8.57 -8.32 -19.69
N LEU A 55 8.19 -7.30 -20.47
CA LEU A 55 7.99 -7.36 -21.93
C LEU A 55 6.88 -8.34 -22.41
N ASN A 56 6.07 -8.89 -21.51
CA ASN A 56 4.91 -9.70 -21.88
C ASN A 56 3.64 -9.23 -21.16
N PRO A 57 3.04 -8.09 -21.55
CA PRO A 57 1.84 -7.56 -20.90
C PRO A 57 0.61 -8.48 -21.06
N ALA A 58 0.64 -9.44 -22.01
CA ALA A 58 -0.44 -10.39 -22.18
C ALA A 58 -0.54 -11.42 -21.04
N ALA A 59 0.48 -11.55 -20.19
CA ALA A 59 0.43 -12.35 -18.97
C ALA A 59 -0.34 -11.66 -17.84
N SER A 60 -0.50 -10.34 -17.90
CA SER A 60 -1.24 -9.54 -16.94
C SER A 60 -2.73 -9.47 -17.26
N PHE A 61 -3.55 -9.15 -16.26
CA PHE A 61 -4.96 -8.83 -16.51
C PHE A 61 -5.06 -7.49 -17.26
N THR A 62 -5.69 -7.50 -18.43
CA THR A 62 -5.81 -6.34 -19.33
C THR A 62 -7.26 -5.86 -19.47
N GLY A 63 -8.19 -6.56 -18.86
CA GLY A 63 -9.62 -6.38 -18.97
C GLY A 63 -10.23 -5.38 -18.00
N ALA A 64 -11.50 -5.55 -17.71
CA ALA A 64 -12.22 -4.77 -16.70
C ALA A 64 -12.86 -5.69 -15.66
N PHE A 65 -12.72 -5.35 -14.38
CA PHE A 65 -13.39 -6.03 -13.28
C PHE A 65 -14.18 -5.01 -12.46
N ASP A 66 -15.50 -5.17 -12.43
CA ASP A 66 -16.40 -4.30 -11.67
C ASP A 66 -17.10 -5.12 -10.57
N GLY A 67 -16.79 -4.80 -9.33
CA GLY A 67 -17.42 -5.45 -8.19
C GLY A 67 -18.88 -5.05 -7.98
N LEU A 68 -19.35 -3.96 -8.60
CA LEU A 68 -20.72 -3.42 -8.44
C LEU A 68 -21.10 -3.16 -6.96
N GLY A 69 -20.12 -2.97 -6.09
CA GLY A 69 -20.30 -2.80 -4.64
C GLY A 69 -20.36 -4.10 -3.86
N HIS A 70 -20.24 -5.26 -4.53
CA HIS A 70 -20.17 -6.56 -3.86
C HIS A 70 -18.81 -6.85 -3.24
N THR A 71 -18.78 -7.81 -2.33
CA THR A 71 -17.59 -8.24 -1.62
C THR A 71 -17.16 -9.67 -1.98
N ILE A 72 -15.85 -9.91 -1.84
CA ILE A 72 -15.24 -11.23 -1.84
C ILE A 72 -14.68 -11.46 -0.45
N SER A 73 -15.25 -12.40 0.31
CA SER A 73 -14.86 -12.66 1.69
C SER A 73 -14.03 -13.93 1.82
N TYR A 74 -13.14 -13.94 2.83
CA TYR A 74 -12.30 -15.08 3.22
C TYR A 74 -11.42 -15.65 2.09
N LEU A 75 -11.00 -14.81 1.15
CA LEU A 75 -10.06 -15.22 0.11
C LEU A 75 -8.74 -15.66 0.75
N TYR A 76 -8.33 -16.90 0.45
CA TYR A 76 -7.07 -17.45 0.95
C TYR A 76 -6.09 -17.66 -0.20
N ILE A 77 -4.89 -17.08 -0.04
CA ILE A 77 -3.73 -17.25 -0.94
C ILE A 77 -2.49 -17.50 -0.08
N ASN A 78 -1.79 -18.61 -0.34
CA ASN A 78 -0.51 -18.94 0.31
C ASN A 78 0.49 -19.41 -0.75
N ARG A 79 1.23 -18.46 -1.32
CA ARG A 79 2.11 -18.73 -2.47
C ARG A 79 3.53 -18.18 -2.24
N PRO A 80 4.30 -18.82 -1.34
CA PRO A 80 5.60 -18.31 -0.91
C PRO A 80 6.69 -18.31 -2.00
N SER A 81 6.43 -18.90 -3.17
CA SER A 81 7.38 -18.94 -4.30
C SER A 81 6.90 -18.10 -5.49
N THR A 82 5.80 -17.32 -5.33
CA THR A 82 5.24 -16.50 -6.38
C THR A 82 5.59 -15.04 -6.15
N ASN A 83 6.11 -14.36 -7.18
CA ASN A 83 6.59 -12.98 -7.05
C ASN A 83 5.45 -11.95 -6.93
N TYR A 84 4.35 -12.15 -7.65
CA TYR A 84 3.24 -11.19 -7.68
C TYR A 84 1.97 -11.84 -7.16
N VAL A 85 1.54 -11.44 -5.97
CA VAL A 85 0.46 -12.11 -5.23
C VAL A 85 -0.63 -11.10 -4.85
N GLY A 86 -1.87 -11.49 -5.11
CA GLY A 86 -3.11 -10.77 -4.82
C GLY A 86 -4.28 -11.49 -5.47
N LEU A 87 -5.50 -10.97 -5.41
CA LEU A 87 -6.59 -11.47 -6.25
C LEU A 87 -6.16 -11.42 -7.72
N PHE A 88 -5.53 -10.32 -8.12
CA PHE A 88 -4.81 -10.17 -9.39
C PHE A 88 -3.29 -10.20 -9.09
N GLY A 89 -2.55 -11.07 -9.77
CA GLY A 89 -1.10 -11.10 -9.67
C GLY A 89 -0.47 -9.88 -10.33
N GLY A 90 -0.90 -9.55 -11.56
CA GLY A 90 -0.48 -8.36 -12.28
C GLY A 90 -1.58 -7.78 -13.16
N THR A 91 -1.62 -6.46 -13.28
CA THR A 91 -2.51 -5.72 -14.20
C THR A 91 -1.69 -4.92 -15.21
N SER A 92 -2.21 -4.73 -16.41
CA SER A 92 -1.61 -3.84 -17.42
C SER A 92 -2.18 -2.44 -17.35
N GLY A 93 -1.57 -1.48 -18.06
CA GLY A 93 -2.02 -0.09 -18.13
C GLY A 93 -3.44 0.12 -18.66
N SER A 94 -4.04 -0.86 -19.34
CA SER A 94 -5.42 -0.81 -19.81
C SER A 94 -6.43 -1.39 -18.82
N ALA A 95 -5.98 -2.06 -17.77
CA ALA A 95 -6.86 -2.73 -16.81
C ALA A 95 -7.65 -1.73 -15.98
N ILE A 96 -8.90 -2.07 -15.69
CA ILE A 96 -9.78 -1.29 -14.81
C ILE A 96 -10.33 -2.23 -13.73
N ILE A 97 -10.03 -1.95 -12.48
CA ILE A 97 -10.60 -2.64 -11.31
C ILE A 97 -11.36 -1.62 -10.48
N ARG A 98 -12.62 -1.91 -10.17
CA ARG A 98 -13.42 -0.95 -9.42
C ARG A 98 -14.55 -1.56 -8.62
N ASN A 99 -15.01 -0.80 -7.61
CA ASN A 99 -16.21 -1.07 -6.83
C ASN A 99 -16.22 -2.46 -6.17
N VAL A 100 -15.06 -2.97 -5.72
CA VAL A 100 -14.93 -4.29 -5.10
C VAL A 100 -14.30 -4.21 -3.72
N GLY A 101 -14.84 -4.95 -2.77
CA GLY A 101 -14.28 -5.15 -1.45
C GLY A 101 -13.72 -6.55 -1.27
N LEU A 102 -12.47 -6.66 -0.77
CA LEU A 102 -11.94 -7.90 -0.23
C LEU A 102 -12.01 -7.84 1.31
N VAL A 103 -12.75 -8.75 1.93
CA VAL A 103 -12.96 -8.72 3.37
C VAL A 103 -12.51 -10.03 4.03
N TYR A 104 -11.80 -9.90 5.15
CA TYR A 104 -11.31 -11.05 5.94
C TYR A 104 -10.43 -12.03 5.15
N GLY A 105 -9.75 -11.55 4.09
CA GLY A 105 -8.80 -12.36 3.33
C GLY A 105 -7.53 -12.67 4.11
N ASN A 106 -6.83 -13.72 3.71
CA ASN A 106 -5.50 -14.07 4.22
C ASN A 106 -4.60 -14.33 3.02
N ILE A 107 -3.77 -13.35 2.70
CA ILE A 107 -2.94 -13.33 1.50
C ILE A 107 -1.47 -13.39 1.93
N THR A 108 -0.80 -14.45 1.55
CA THR A 108 0.63 -14.65 1.84
C THR A 108 1.41 -14.89 0.55
N GLY A 109 2.40 -14.02 0.31
CA GLY A 109 3.41 -14.19 -0.73
C GLY A 109 4.77 -13.91 -0.12
N ASN A 110 5.57 -14.94 0.12
CA ASN A 110 6.84 -14.82 0.83
C ASN A 110 8.02 -15.27 -0.05
N SER A 111 7.99 -14.89 -1.34
CA SER A 111 9.14 -15.09 -2.22
C SER A 111 10.31 -14.24 -1.74
N SER A 112 11.45 -14.85 -1.44
CA SER A 112 12.68 -14.15 -1.06
C SER A 112 13.33 -13.36 -2.22
N SER A 113 12.57 -13.11 -3.28
CA SER A 113 12.99 -12.30 -4.43
C SER A 113 12.76 -10.83 -4.16
N MET A 114 13.73 -9.99 -4.50
CA MET A 114 13.61 -8.52 -4.47
C MET A 114 12.63 -7.96 -5.50
N ILE A 115 11.96 -8.81 -6.28
CA ILE A 115 10.84 -8.44 -7.17
C ILE A 115 9.51 -8.99 -6.67
N SER A 116 9.44 -9.39 -5.40
CA SER A 116 8.21 -9.91 -4.79
C SER A 116 7.30 -8.76 -4.39
N SER A 117 6.08 -8.73 -4.93
CA SER A 117 5.09 -7.71 -4.60
C SER A 117 3.77 -8.37 -4.20
N VAL A 118 3.30 -8.06 -2.99
CA VAL A 118 2.13 -8.68 -2.38
C VAL A 118 1.12 -7.62 -2.01
N GLY A 119 -0.08 -7.72 -2.58
CA GLY A 119 -1.21 -6.87 -2.22
C GLY A 119 -2.48 -7.69 -2.01
N GLY A 120 -3.41 -7.21 -1.23
CA GLY A 120 -4.69 -7.89 -1.07
C GLY A 120 -5.43 -8.02 -2.40
N LEU A 121 -5.54 -6.93 -3.15
CA LEU A 121 -6.22 -6.87 -4.43
C LEU A 121 -5.28 -7.13 -5.61
N VAL A 122 -4.14 -6.44 -5.67
CA VAL A 122 -3.20 -6.53 -6.80
C VAL A 122 -1.77 -6.65 -6.30
N GLY A 123 -1.01 -7.62 -6.82
CA GLY A 123 0.44 -7.69 -6.58
C GLY A 123 1.19 -6.55 -7.27
N TYR A 124 1.06 -6.44 -8.61
CA TYR A 124 1.71 -5.43 -9.46
C TYR A 124 0.68 -4.71 -10.32
N ASN A 125 0.49 -3.42 -10.11
CA ASN A 125 -0.53 -2.61 -10.78
C ASN A 125 0.04 -1.60 -11.76
N GLU A 126 -0.30 -1.72 -13.05
CA GLU A 126 -0.10 -0.66 -14.05
C GLU A 126 -1.42 0.06 -14.42
N GLY A 127 -2.57 -0.51 -14.04
CA GLY A 127 -3.92 -0.05 -14.42
C GLY A 127 -4.55 0.95 -13.46
N GLY A 128 -5.86 1.10 -13.59
CA GLY A 128 -6.67 1.94 -12.70
C GLY A 128 -7.42 1.12 -11.66
N ILE A 129 -7.30 1.50 -10.39
CA ILE A 129 -8.05 0.96 -9.26
C ILE A 129 -8.89 2.09 -8.66
N SER A 130 -10.20 1.88 -8.54
CA SER A 130 -11.06 2.90 -7.92
C SER A 130 -12.17 2.30 -7.07
N ASN A 131 -12.60 3.03 -6.02
CA ASN A 131 -13.69 2.67 -5.13
C ASN A 131 -13.57 1.22 -4.63
N SER A 132 -12.36 0.77 -4.31
CA SER A 132 -12.06 -0.62 -3.96
C SER A 132 -11.28 -0.71 -2.67
N TYR A 133 -11.41 -1.84 -1.96
CA TYR A 133 -10.75 -1.97 -0.67
C TYR A 133 -10.37 -3.40 -0.31
N SER A 134 -9.45 -3.52 0.66
CA SER A 134 -9.03 -4.77 1.26
C SER A 134 -8.90 -4.62 2.79
N THR A 135 -9.53 -5.51 3.57
CA THR A 135 -9.52 -5.45 5.04
C THR A 135 -8.99 -6.74 5.70
N GLY A 136 -8.31 -7.57 4.94
CA GLY A 136 -7.73 -8.82 5.43
C GLY A 136 -6.31 -8.67 5.97
N MET A 137 -5.69 -9.82 6.18
CA MET A 137 -4.26 -9.91 6.49
C MET A 137 -3.45 -10.10 5.21
N VAL A 138 -2.42 -9.29 5.04
CA VAL A 138 -1.47 -9.39 3.93
C VAL A 138 -0.07 -9.57 4.48
N THR A 139 0.62 -10.61 4.07
CA THR A 139 1.98 -10.93 4.52
C THR A 139 2.89 -11.16 3.31
N GLY A 140 4.05 -10.52 3.31
CA GLY A 140 5.00 -10.65 2.19
C GLY A 140 6.44 -10.38 2.59
N TYR A 141 7.35 -10.51 1.61
CA TYR A 141 8.80 -10.39 1.85
C TYR A 141 9.35 -9.02 1.47
N PHE A 142 9.17 -8.54 0.22
CA PHE A 142 9.81 -7.31 -0.25
C PHE A 142 8.82 -6.14 -0.32
N SER A 143 7.97 -6.04 -1.33
CA SER A 143 7.00 -4.96 -1.44
C SER A 143 5.61 -5.43 -1.01
N VAL A 144 5.12 -4.93 0.11
CA VAL A 144 3.89 -5.40 0.74
C VAL A 144 2.93 -4.25 0.98
N GLY A 145 1.73 -4.35 0.41
CA GLY A 145 0.67 -3.36 0.63
C GLY A 145 -0.67 -4.02 0.94
N GLY A 146 -1.47 -3.40 1.78
CA GLY A 146 -2.79 -3.94 2.15
C GLY A 146 -3.75 -4.06 0.96
N LEU A 147 -3.62 -3.16 -0.02
CA LEU A 147 -4.39 -3.20 -1.27
C LEU A 147 -3.51 -3.59 -2.46
N VAL A 148 -2.37 -2.94 -2.64
CA VAL A 148 -1.47 -3.11 -3.79
C VAL A 148 -0.03 -3.28 -3.32
N GLY A 149 0.67 -4.30 -3.82
CA GLY A 149 2.11 -4.47 -3.54
C GLY A 149 2.92 -3.34 -4.18
N GLU A 150 2.89 -3.23 -5.51
CA GLU A 150 3.63 -2.23 -6.29
C GLU A 150 2.69 -1.52 -7.27
N ASN A 151 2.69 -0.18 -7.26
CA ASN A 151 1.78 0.65 -8.05
C ASN A 151 2.51 1.53 -9.06
N HIS A 152 2.30 1.27 -10.35
CA HIS A 152 2.70 2.10 -11.49
C HIS A 152 1.51 2.81 -12.14
N GLY A 153 0.29 2.55 -11.65
CA GLY A 153 -0.96 3.07 -12.19
C GLY A 153 -1.64 4.07 -11.27
N THR A 154 -2.96 4.08 -11.29
CA THR A 154 -3.75 5.01 -10.47
C THR A 154 -4.54 4.27 -9.40
N ILE A 155 -4.55 4.83 -8.18
CA ILE A 155 -5.40 4.39 -7.07
C ILE A 155 -6.22 5.58 -6.60
N GLU A 156 -7.54 5.46 -6.68
CA GLU A 156 -8.46 6.55 -6.34
C GLU A 156 -9.61 6.05 -5.47
N ASN A 157 -10.02 6.84 -4.47
CA ASN A 157 -11.17 6.56 -3.60
C ASN A 157 -11.14 5.13 -3.02
N SER A 158 -9.95 4.64 -2.67
CA SER A 158 -9.72 3.25 -2.29
C SER A 158 -9.04 3.17 -0.92
N TYR A 159 -9.20 2.05 -0.23
CA TYR A 159 -8.61 1.95 1.11
C TYR A 159 -8.17 0.55 1.48
N SER A 160 -7.38 0.48 2.54
CA SER A 160 -7.00 -0.75 3.21
C SER A 160 -7.31 -0.69 4.71
N GLY A 161 -7.55 -1.87 5.27
CA GLY A 161 -7.72 -2.09 6.71
C GLY A 161 -7.20 -3.49 7.07
N GLY A 162 -7.17 -3.81 8.37
CA GLY A 162 -6.65 -5.10 8.82
C GLY A 162 -5.17 -5.05 9.19
N THR A 163 -4.39 -6.05 8.80
CA THR A 163 -2.97 -6.16 9.20
C THR A 163 -2.08 -6.38 7.98
N VAL A 164 -1.02 -5.58 7.86
CA VAL A 164 0.00 -5.72 6.82
C VAL A 164 1.34 -6.03 7.47
N ILE A 165 1.98 -7.11 7.04
CA ILE A 165 3.19 -7.63 7.65
C ILE A 165 4.28 -7.84 6.60
N GLY A 166 5.39 -7.10 6.73
CA GLY A 166 6.66 -7.47 6.11
C GLY A 166 7.32 -8.58 6.93
N THR A 167 7.78 -9.64 6.28
CA THR A 167 8.51 -10.68 6.98
C THR A 167 9.95 -10.24 7.17
N ILE A 168 10.52 -10.53 8.35
CA ILE A 168 11.85 -10.09 8.78
C ILE A 168 12.91 -10.39 7.70
N GLY A 169 13.42 -9.34 7.11
CA GLY A 169 14.50 -9.35 6.11
C GLY A 169 15.02 -7.93 5.92
N THR A 170 16.23 -7.77 5.43
CA THR A 170 16.77 -6.47 5.07
C THR A 170 16.17 -6.01 3.76
N GLY A 171 15.65 -4.77 3.73
CA GLY A 171 15.13 -4.12 2.53
C GLY A 171 13.64 -4.33 2.27
N ASP A 172 12.84 -4.73 3.26
CA ASP A 172 11.39 -4.80 3.11
C ASP A 172 10.78 -3.40 3.00
N VAL A 173 9.74 -3.29 2.15
CA VAL A 173 9.01 -2.05 1.89
C VAL A 173 7.54 -2.32 2.15
N VAL A 174 7.03 -1.78 3.26
CA VAL A 174 5.71 -2.13 3.76
C VAL A 174 4.84 -0.89 3.89
N GLY A 175 3.72 -0.88 3.19
CA GLY A 175 2.73 0.19 3.29
C GLY A 175 1.34 -0.32 3.63
N GLY A 176 0.62 0.41 4.41
CA GLY A 176 -0.74 0.01 4.76
C GLY A 176 -1.65 -0.13 3.55
N LEU A 177 -1.54 0.76 2.56
CA LEU A 177 -2.27 0.68 1.29
C LEU A 177 -1.39 0.10 0.17
N VAL A 178 -0.19 0.66 -0.02
CA VAL A 178 0.73 0.35 -1.12
C VAL A 178 2.14 0.12 -0.58
N GLY A 179 2.80 -0.97 -0.98
CA GLY A 179 4.22 -1.16 -0.65
C GLY A 179 5.09 -0.11 -1.33
N ILE A 180 5.18 -0.14 -2.65
CA ILE A 180 5.93 0.84 -3.45
C ILE A 180 4.98 1.57 -4.41
N ASN A 181 4.99 2.91 -4.35
CA ASN A 181 4.32 3.76 -5.33
C ASN A 181 5.38 4.30 -6.30
N GLU A 182 5.41 3.78 -7.51
CA GLU A 182 6.43 4.05 -8.51
C GLU A 182 6.24 5.41 -9.22
N VAL A 183 7.21 5.83 -10.03
CA VAL A 183 7.27 7.17 -10.67
C VAL A 183 5.99 7.53 -11.44
N ALA A 184 5.37 6.57 -12.12
CA ALA A 184 4.10 6.77 -12.82
C ALA A 184 2.88 6.60 -11.90
N GLY A 185 3.08 6.11 -10.68
CA GLY A 185 2.02 5.81 -9.72
C GLY A 185 1.40 7.07 -9.13
N SER A 186 0.08 7.07 -8.99
CA SER A 186 -0.64 8.13 -8.31
C SER A 186 -1.67 7.57 -7.32
N ILE A 187 -1.73 8.20 -6.14
CA ILE A 187 -2.67 7.87 -5.08
C ILE A 187 -3.44 9.14 -4.72
N SER A 188 -4.77 9.08 -4.77
CA SER A 188 -5.63 10.21 -4.42
C SER A 188 -6.89 9.76 -3.67
N ASN A 189 -7.39 10.59 -2.75
CA ASN A 189 -8.59 10.31 -1.95
C ASN A 189 -8.60 8.89 -1.34
N SER A 190 -7.43 8.38 -0.98
CA SER A 190 -7.25 6.99 -0.59
C SER A 190 -6.58 6.90 0.78
N TYR A 191 -6.91 5.87 1.55
CA TYR A 191 -6.43 5.82 2.93
C TYR A 191 -6.11 4.41 3.43
N SER A 192 -5.45 4.36 4.58
CA SER A 192 -5.20 3.13 5.31
C SER A 192 -5.62 3.28 6.78
N THR A 193 -6.30 2.25 7.28
CA THR A 193 -6.54 2.04 8.71
C THR A 193 -5.83 0.78 9.21
N SER A 194 -4.92 0.24 8.41
CA SER A 194 -4.21 -1.00 8.71
C SER A 194 -3.21 -0.82 9.85
N THR A 195 -3.08 -1.85 10.68
CA THR A 195 -1.88 -2.02 11.51
C THR A 195 -0.74 -2.52 10.62
N VAL A 196 0.35 -1.78 10.57
CA VAL A 196 1.49 -2.05 9.66
C VAL A 196 2.72 -2.42 10.46
N ASN A 197 3.29 -3.57 10.16
CA ASN A 197 4.52 -4.07 10.77
C ASN A 197 5.53 -4.44 9.70
N GLY A 198 6.72 -3.89 9.76
CA GLY A 198 7.84 -4.17 8.86
C GLY A 198 9.18 -3.92 9.53
N THR A 199 10.25 -3.89 8.74
CA THR A 199 11.61 -3.65 9.24
C THR A 199 12.17 -2.34 8.71
N ASP A 200 12.32 -2.18 7.39
CA ASP A 200 13.13 -1.07 6.85
C ASP A 200 12.29 0.15 6.44
N TYR A 201 11.50 0.05 5.38
CA TYR A 201 10.75 1.20 4.86
C TYR A 201 9.27 1.00 5.13
N VAL A 202 8.81 1.54 6.26
CA VAL A 202 7.47 1.23 6.77
C VAL A 202 6.61 2.50 6.84
N GLY A 203 5.52 2.51 6.08
CA GLY A 203 4.58 3.62 6.07
C GLY A 203 3.14 3.19 6.31
N GLY A 204 2.39 4.00 7.02
CA GLY A 204 0.99 3.72 7.30
C GLY A 204 0.11 3.70 6.05
N LEU A 205 0.51 4.45 4.98
CA LEU A 205 -0.12 4.42 3.67
C LEU A 205 0.81 3.78 2.63
N VAL A 206 2.04 4.25 2.50
CA VAL A 206 3.01 3.83 1.48
C VAL A 206 4.37 3.55 2.10
N GLY A 207 5.00 2.42 1.78
CA GLY A 207 6.36 2.12 2.23
C GLY A 207 7.39 3.04 1.57
N MET A 208 7.52 3.01 0.23
CA MET A 208 8.37 3.93 -0.55
C MET A 208 7.55 4.65 -1.61
N ASN A 209 7.72 5.97 -1.71
CA ASN A 209 6.99 6.82 -2.64
C ASN A 209 7.90 7.49 -3.66
N PHE A 210 7.86 7.06 -4.92
CA PHE A 210 8.48 7.70 -6.09
C PHE A 210 7.45 8.43 -6.96
N GLY A 211 6.15 8.21 -6.71
CA GLY A 211 5.03 8.80 -7.43
C GLY A 211 4.36 9.91 -6.65
N THR A 212 3.10 10.18 -6.94
CA THR A 212 2.38 11.27 -6.28
C THR A 212 1.36 10.77 -5.27
N ILE A 213 1.32 11.41 -4.10
CA ILE A 213 0.26 11.24 -3.11
C ILE A 213 -0.44 12.59 -2.96
N THR A 214 -1.72 12.64 -3.29
CA THR A 214 -2.47 13.90 -3.34
C THR A 214 -3.85 13.78 -2.71
N THR A 215 -4.48 14.91 -2.50
CA THR A 215 -5.90 15.12 -2.19
C THR A 215 -6.45 14.16 -1.13
N ASN A 216 -6.41 14.58 0.13
CA ASN A 216 -7.02 13.86 1.26
C ASN A 216 -6.63 12.37 1.36
N SER A 217 -5.37 12.05 1.05
CA SER A 217 -4.85 10.71 1.29
C SER A 217 -4.28 10.64 2.70
N TYR A 218 -4.59 9.58 3.46
CA TYR A 218 -4.20 9.56 4.86
C TYR A 218 -3.99 8.15 5.44
N SER A 219 -3.38 8.11 6.63
CA SER A 219 -3.29 6.92 7.45
C SER A 219 -3.71 7.20 8.89
N THR A 220 -4.47 6.26 9.47
CA THR A 220 -4.87 6.30 10.88
C THR A 220 -4.46 5.06 11.66
N GLY A 221 -3.83 4.08 11.01
CA GLY A 221 -3.37 2.85 11.64
C GLY A 221 -2.04 3.03 12.40
N ASP A 222 -1.75 2.10 13.27
CA ASP A 222 -0.48 2.04 13.98
C ASP A 222 0.61 1.45 13.07
N VAL A 223 1.81 2.04 13.14
CA VAL A 223 2.96 1.68 12.31
C VAL A 223 4.13 1.29 13.19
N THR A 224 4.71 0.13 12.95
CA THR A 224 5.89 -0.35 13.68
C THR A 224 6.97 -0.80 12.70
N GLY A 225 8.20 -0.34 12.93
CA GLY A 225 9.37 -0.69 12.10
C GLY A 225 10.69 -0.51 12.82
N ALA A 226 11.79 -0.49 12.04
CA ALA A 226 13.13 -0.36 12.61
C ALA A 226 14.02 0.69 11.92
N TYR A 227 13.77 1.10 10.69
CA TYR A 227 14.66 2.05 9.99
C TYR A 227 13.93 3.34 9.58
N ALA A 228 13.32 3.41 8.41
CA ALA A 228 12.59 4.60 7.94
C ALA A 228 11.09 4.38 8.17
N VAL A 229 10.57 4.89 9.27
CA VAL A 229 9.21 4.63 9.73
C VAL A 229 8.40 5.91 9.74
N GLY A 230 7.35 5.96 8.94
CA GLY A 230 6.46 7.13 8.86
C GLY A 230 4.99 6.78 9.04
N GLY A 231 4.26 7.66 9.69
CA GLY A 231 2.82 7.46 9.88
C GLY A 231 2.04 7.44 8.56
N LEU A 232 2.55 8.10 7.51
CA LEU A 232 2.01 8.05 6.15
C LEU A 232 2.98 7.33 5.20
N VAL A 233 4.23 7.76 5.12
CA VAL A 233 5.23 7.25 4.17
C VAL A 233 6.52 6.91 4.88
N GLY A 234 7.07 5.72 4.62
CA GLY A 234 8.40 5.33 5.15
C GLY A 234 9.50 6.18 4.53
N ASP A 235 9.71 6.10 3.21
CA ASP A 235 10.70 6.89 2.48
C ASP A 235 10.07 7.60 1.28
N ASN A 236 10.26 8.93 1.18
CA ASN A 236 9.61 9.79 0.19
C ASN A 236 10.61 10.43 -0.76
N TYR A 237 10.51 10.11 -2.05
CA TYR A 237 11.29 10.68 -3.16
C TYR A 237 10.50 11.67 -4.01
N ALA A 238 9.19 11.87 -3.73
CA ALA A 238 8.31 12.64 -4.60
C ALA A 238 7.32 13.52 -3.81
N SER A 239 6.17 13.79 -4.38
CA SER A 239 5.23 14.78 -3.84
C SER A 239 4.20 14.18 -2.90
N ILE A 240 4.07 14.76 -1.71
CA ILE A 240 2.98 14.52 -0.75
C ILE A 240 2.23 15.85 -0.56
N ILE A 241 0.95 15.89 -0.92
CA ILE A 241 0.14 17.12 -0.90
C ILE A 241 -1.21 16.85 -0.22
N ASN A 242 -1.64 17.76 0.67
CA ASN A 242 -2.94 17.71 1.34
C ASN A 242 -3.22 16.35 1.99
N SER A 243 -2.24 15.80 2.70
CA SER A 243 -2.26 14.45 3.25
C SER A 243 -1.90 14.44 4.73
N PHE A 244 -2.33 13.43 5.48
CA PHE A 244 -2.07 13.41 6.92
C PHE A 244 -1.94 12.01 7.53
N SER A 245 -1.45 11.97 8.77
CA SER A 245 -1.38 10.77 9.60
C SER A 245 -1.80 11.03 11.04
N THR A 246 -2.39 10.02 11.70
CA THR A 246 -2.91 10.17 13.08
C THR A 246 -2.65 8.99 14.01
N GLY A 247 -2.11 7.87 13.58
CA GLY A 247 -1.88 6.67 14.41
C GLY A 247 -0.67 6.80 15.34
N THR A 248 -0.27 5.69 15.93
CA THR A 248 0.99 5.58 16.67
C THR A 248 2.09 5.11 15.72
N VAL A 249 3.23 5.81 15.73
CA VAL A 249 4.42 5.45 14.96
C VAL A 249 5.51 5.02 15.94
N THR A 250 5.99 3.80 15.81
CA THR A 250 7.03 3.26 16.71
C THR A 250 8.16 2.66 15.89
N SER A 251 9.39 3.06 16.20
CA SER A 251 10.59 2.47 15.62
C SER A 251 11.59 2.07 16.70
N SER A 252 12.25 0.95 16.48
CA SER A 252 13.38 0.51 17.29
C SER A 252 14.73 1.09 16.84
N GLY A 253 14.75 1.82 15.72
CA GLY A 253 15.94 2.46 15.15
C GLY A 253 15.72 3.94 14.85
N GLY A 254 16.36 4.45 13.79
CA GLY A 254 16.32 5.85 13.39
C GLY A 254 15.25 6.20 12.35
N TYR A 255 15.22 7.47 11.93
CA TYR A 255 14.39 8.05 10.86
C TYR A 255 12.90 7.85 11.09
N VAL A 256 12.41 8.35 12.21
CA VAL A 256 11.03 8.18 12.63
C VAL A 256 10.27 9.48 12.52
N GLY A 257 9.24 9.51 11.67
CA GLY A 257 8.43 10.70 11.50
C GLY A 257 6.95 10.43 11.66
N GLY A 258 6.25 11.37 12.24
CA GLY A 258 4.81 11.25 12.39
C GLY A 258 4.09 11.15 11.04
N LEU A 259 4.60 11.84 10.00
CA LEU A 259 4.12 11.74 8.63
C LEU A 259 5.08 10.92 7.76
N VAL A 260 6.36 11.28 7.73
CA VAL A 260 7.37 10.67 6.84
C VAL A 260 8.60 10.28 7.65
N GLY A 261 9.05 9.03 7.51
CA GLY A 261 10.32 8.58 8.12
C GLY A 261 11.50 9.34 7.53
N LYS A 262 11.69 9.26 6.21
CA LYS A 262 12.75 9.93 5.47
C LYS A 262 12.21 10.68 4.26
N ASN A 263 12.55 11.96 4.12
CA ASN A 263 12.21 12.79 2.97
C ASN A 263 13.46 13.08 2.16
N GLU A 264 13.60 12.48 1.01
CA GLU A 264 14.78 12.54 0.14
C GLU A 264 14.88 13.87 -0.60
N LEU A 265 16.03 14.13 -1.27
CA LEU A 265 16.34 15.41 -1.97
C LEU A 265 15.24 15.88 -2.93
N ALA A 266 14.60 14.98 -3.65
CA ALA A 266 13.50 15.29 -4.56
C ALA A 266 12.12 15.29 -3.86
N GLY A 267 12.06 14.84 -2.61
CA GLY A 267 10.83 14.73 -1.83
C GLY A 267 10.27 16.09 -1.44
N THR A 268 8.98 16.27 -1.64
CA THR A 268 8.27 17.49 -1.24
C THR A 268 7.05 17.17 -0.40
N ILE A 269 6.86 17.91 0.68
CA ILE A 269 5.71 17.82 1.57
C ILE A 269 5.06 19.19 1.65
N SER A 270 3.78 19.28 1.31
CA SER A 270 3.05 20.54 1.35
C SER A 270 1.61 20.39 1.84
N ASN A 271 1.10 21.36 2.60
CA ASN A 271 -0.24 21.36 3.17
C ASN A 271 -0.59 20.03 3.88
N SER A 272 0.40 19.42 4.52
CA SER A 272 0.30 18.07 5.07
C SER A 272 0.67 18.08 6.54
N TYR A 273 0.06 17.20 7.34
CA TYR A 273 0.29 17.25 8.77
C TYR A 273 0.31 15.88 9.45
N SER A 274 0.84 15.85 10.67
CA SER A 274 0.75 14.71 11.56
C SER A 274 0.22 15.10 12.91
N THR A 275 -0.70 14.28 13.44
CA THR A 275 -1.07 14.30 14.86
C THR A 275 -0.72 12.97 15.54
N SER A 276 0.15 12.19 14.92
CA SER A 276 0.61 10.89 15.41
C SER A 276 1.39 10.99 16.70
N THR A 277 1.26 10.00 17.57
CA THR A 277 2.21 9.78 18.65
C THR A 277 3.44 9.09 18.08
N VAL A 278 4.62 9.70 18.20
CA VAL A 278 5.87 9.23 17.61
C VAL A 278 6.83 8.77 18.70
N ASN A 279 7.27 7.51 18.63
CA ASN A 279 8.22 6.91 19.55
C ASN A 279 9.39 6.32 18.77
N GLY A 280 10.62 6.73 19.08
CA GLY A 280 11.81 6.25 18.38
C GLY A 280 13.08 6.36 19.19
N THR A 281 14.21 6.04 18.57
CA THR A 281 15.54 6.21 19.15
C THR A 281 16.21 7.47 18.63
N ASP A 282 16.65 7.49 17.40
CA ASP A 282 17.38 8.59 16.79
C ASP A 282 16.57 9.20 15.63
N GLU A 283 16.87 10.45 15.25
CA GLU A 283 16.23 11.24 14.19
C GLU A 283 14.69 11.15 14.24
N VAL A 284 14.14 11.51 15.40
CA VAL A 284 12.72 11.44 15.70
C VAL A 284 12.05 12.79 15.50
N GLY A 285 11.17 12.90 14.53
CA GLY A 285 10.44 14.13 14.22
C GLY A 285 8.92 13.98 14.28
N GLY A 286 8.25 15.01 14.74
CA GLY A 286 6.79 15.00 14.81
C GLY A 286 6.13 14.96 13.44
N LEU A 287 6.77 15.53 12.41
CA LEU A 287 6.36 15.43 11.01
C LEU A 287 7.30 14.52 10.23
N VAL A 288 8.61 14.76 10.26
CA VAL A 288 9.61 14.06 9.46
C VAL A 288 10.79 13.63 10.33
N GLY A 289 11.21 12.37 10.24
CA GLY A 289 12.40 11.89 10.94
C GLY A 289 13.66 12.59 10.43
N ILE A 290 14.00 12.39 9.15
CA ILE A 290 15.10 13.08 8.48
C ILE A 290 14.63 13.75 7.20
N ASN A 291 14.96 15.03 7.00
CA ASN A 291 14.58 15.83 5.84
C ASN A 291 15.80 16.28 5.04
N TYR A 292 15.93 15.80 3.81
CA TYR A 292 16.85 16.31 2.77
C TYR A 292 16.11 17.12 1.69
N GLY A 293 14.79 16.99 1.59
CA GLY A 293 13.94 17.62 0.60
C GLY A 293 13.30 18.92 1.07
N ALA A 294 12.06 19.15 0.69
CA ALA A 294 11.35 20.37 1.03
C ALA A 294 10.07 20.12 1.83
N ILE A 295 9.92 20.81 2.94
CA ILE A 295 8.69 20.90 3.74
C ILE A 295 8.18 22.33 3.60
N THR A 296 6.98 22.51 3.04
CA THR A 296 6.47 23.82 2.66
C THR A 296 4.98 23.99 2.98
N ALA A 297 4.49 25.20 2.82
CA ALA A 297 3.06 25.52 2.72
C ALA A 297 2.19 24.91 3.83
N ASN A 298 2.22 25.48 5.04
CA ASN A 298 1.33 25.09 6.15
C ASN A 298 1.42 23.61 6.56
N SER A 299 2.57 22.99 6.39
CA SER A 299 2.80 21.65 6.92
C SER A 299 3.14 21.72 8.40
N PHE A 300 2.54 20.83 9.21
CA PHE A 300 2.75 20.91 10.65
C PHE A 300 2.68 19.56 11.36
N SER A 301 3.17 19.56 12.59
CA SER A 301 3.00 18.47 13.54
C SER A 301 2.29 18.97 14.80
N ALA A 302 1.41 18.16 15.37
CA ALA A 302 0.75 18.43 16.64
C ALA A 302 0.67 17.19 17.54
N GLY A 303 1.46 16.15 17.23
CA GLY A 303 1.53 14.91 17.99
C GLY A 303 2.55 14.95 19.13
N VAL A 304 2.54 13.92 19.96
CA VAL A 304 3.55 13.72 21.00
C VAL A 304 4.77 13.04 20.39
N VAL A 305 5.96 13.61 20.64
CA VAL A 305 7.23 13.07 20.15
C VAL A 305 8.07 12.59 21.31
N THR A 306 8.53 11.36 21.27
CA THR A 306 9.41 10.76 22.27
C THR A 306 10.60 10.11 21.56
N GLY A 307 11.79 10.62 21.80
CA GLY A 307 13.06 10.02 21.35
C GLY A 307 13.97 9.74 22.53
N THR A 308 14.77 8.68 22.44
CA THR A 308 15.70 8.28 23.51
C THR A 308 17.16 8.56 23.16
N GLY A 309 17.47 8.89 21.91
CA GLY A 309 18.81 9.16 21.41
C GLY A 309 19.00 10.59 20.92
N TYR A 310 19.59 10.73 19.73
CA TYR A 310 19.97 12.04 19.17
C TYR A 310 18.88 12.57 18.21
N ASP A 311 18.92 13.89 17.95
CA ASP A 311 18.13 14.56 16.91
C ASP A 311 16.61 14.36 17.04
N VAL A 312 16.08 14.82 18.19
CA VAL A 312 14.64 14.79 18.49
C VAL A 312 14.05 16.18 18.31
N GLY A 313 13.08 16.30 17.40
CA GLY A 313 12.46 17.59 17.08
C GLY A 313 10.95 17.53 16.94
N GLY A 314 10.26 18.60 17.31
CA GLY A 314 8.81 18.69 17.19
C GLY A 314 8.31 18.62 15.74
N LEU A 315 9.08 19.17 14.77
CA LEU A 315 8.75 19.10 13.34
C LEU A 315 9.63 18.08 12.61
N ALA A 316 10.95 18.26 12.66
CA ALA A 316 11.92 17.35 12.05
C ALA A 316 12.94 16.90 13.10
N GLY A 317 13.33 15.61 13.09
CA GLY A 317 14.44 15.13 13.90
C GLY A 317 15.75 15.74 13.38
N TYR A 318 16.13 15.42 12.16
CA TYR A 318 17.27 16.03 11.48
C TYR A 318 16.82 16.77 10.22
N ASN A 319 17.41 17.94 9.94
CA ASN A 319 17.09 18.71 8.74
C ASN A 319 18.34 19.21 8.03
N ASP A 320 18.52 18.79 6.78
CA ASP A 320 19.51 19.32 5.82
C ASP A 320 18.83 19.85 4.55
N GLY A 321 17.50 19.92 4.54
CA GLY A 321 16.67 20.40 3.45
C GLY A 321 16.02 21.75 3.75
N ILE A 322 14.95 22.05 3.04
CA ILE A 322 14.20 23.30 3.14
C ILE A 322 12.99 23.10 4.06
N ILE A 323 12.83 23.97 5.04
CA ILE A 323 11.59 24.11 5.81
C ILE A 323 11.13 25.56 5.70
N SER A 324 9.91 25.76 5.18
CA SER A 324 9.31 27.08 5.07
C SER A 324 7.81 27.05 5.35
N ASN A 325 7.30 28.09 6.04
CA ASN A 325 5.88 28.24 6.39
C ASN A 325 5.30 26.95 7.03
N SER A 326 6.06 26.34 7.94
CA SER A 326 5.74 25.08 8.59
C SER A 326 6.07 25.15 10.08
N TYR A 327 5.34 24.43 10.93
CA TYR A 327 5.42 24.59 12.39
C TYR A 327 5.05 23.29 13.15
N ASN A 328 5.30 23.32 14.46
CA ASN A 328 4.79 22.32 15.40
C ASN A 328 4.17 23.01 16.62
#